data_a8aea3b186263b4a315487b9350c6d62
#
_entry.id   a8aea3b186263b4a315487b9350c6d62
#
_cell.length_a   1.000
_cell.length_b   1.000
_cell.length_c   1.000
_cell.angle_alpha   90.00
_cell.angle_beta   90.00
_cell.angle_gamma   90.00
#
_symmetry.space_group_name_H-M   'P 1'
#
loop_
_entity.id
_entity.type
_entity.pdbx_description
1 polymer ?
#
loop_
_entity_poly.entity_id
_entity_poly.type
_entity_poly.pdbx_seq_one_letter_code
_entity_poly.pdbx_strand_id
1 'polypeptide(L)'
;MEFLTDPILIFAILALVGLAIAFGAVLGLASVRLRVEGDPLVDQIDNLLPQTQCGQCGYPGCRPYATAIAGGDAEINRCPPGGQATIQHLAELLDVEPLDLDAEHGTEAEVKTVAYIREDLCIGCTKCVRACPVDAILGGPQFMHTVIKSECTGCDLCVEPCPIPDCITMIPVEQTVKDWKWALPPNTQDALRDLTPEDIITTDRSSAA
;
A
#
# COMPACT_ATOMS: atom_id res chain seq x y z
N MET A 1 -28.20 -39.55 -20.79
CA MET A 1 -28.74 -39.19 -19.46
C MET A 1 -28.56 -40.29 -18.39
N GLU A 2 -27.92 -41.40 -18.71
CA GLU A 2 -27.67 -42.51 -17.76
C GLU A 2 -26.51 -42.28 -16.79
N PHE A 3 -25.62 -41.31 -17.07
CA PHE A 3 -24.45 -41.03 -16.25
C PHE A 3 -24.79 -40.46 -14.86
N LEU A 4 -25.96 -39.84 -14.69
CA LEU A 4 -26.40 -39.23 -13.43
C LEU A 4 -27.09 -40.21 -12.47
N THR A 5 -27.39 -41.44 -12.91
CA THR A 5 -28.04 -42.46 -12.11
C THR A 5 -27.09 -43.56 -11.62
N ASP A 6 -25.78 -43.41 -11.90
CA ASP A 6 -24.78 -44.35 -11.41
C ASP A 6 -24.70 -44.27 -9.89
N PRO A 7 -25.00 -45.36 -9.13
CA PRO A 7 -25.00 -45.36 -7.69
C PRO A 7 -23.64 -44.95 -7.09
N ILE A 8 -22.54 -45.26 -7.79
CA ILE A 8 -21.20 -44.90 -7.33
C ILE A 8 -21.01 -43.37 -7.37
N LEU A 9 -21.49 -42.73 -8.44
CA LEU A 9 -21.44 -41.28 -8.59
C LEU A 9 -22.27 -40.57 -7.51
N ILE A 10 -23.48 -41.09 -7.24
CA ILE A 10 -24.34 -40.53 -6.17
C ILE A 10 -23.69 -40.67 -4.81
N PHE A 11 -23.10 -41.83 -4.50
CA PHE A 11 -22.37 -42.02 -3.22
C PHE A 11 -21.14 -41.10 -3.12
N ALA A 12 -20.40 -40.89 -4.19
CA ALA A 12 -19.26 -39.99 -4.22
C ALA A 12 -19.67 -38.52 -3.95
N ILE A 13 -20.76 -38.09 -4.60
CA ILE A 13 -21.32 -36.75 -4.40
C ILE A 13 -21.81 -36.57 -2.97
N LEU A 14 -22.54 -37.53 -2.43
CA LEU A 14 -23.03 -37.47 -1.05
C LEU A 14 -21.89 -37.45 -0.03
N ALA A 15 -20.83 -38.23 -0.27
CA ALA A 15 -19.64 -38.25 0.56
C ALA A 15 -18.92 -36.88 0.54
N LEU A 16 -18.75 -36.28 -0.65
CA LEU A 16 -18.14 -34.94 -0.79
C LEU A 16 -18.99 -33.85 -0.13
N VAL A 17 -20.31 -33.89 -0.30
CA VAL A 17 -21.23 -32.95 0.34
C VAL A 17 -21.18 -33.11 1.85
N GLY A 18 -21.21 -34.34 2.35
CA GLY A 18 -21.10 -34.62 3.79
C GLY A 18 -19.78 -34.10 4.38
N LEU A 19 -18.67 -34.31 3.66
CA LEU A 19 -17.35 -33.81 4.05
C LEU A 19 -17.31 -32.28 4.06
N ALA A 20 -17.84 -31.64 3.02
CA ALA A 20 -17.90 -30.18 2.92
C ALA A 20 -18.74 -29.56 4.06
N ILE A 21 -19.89 -30.17 4.41
CA ILE A 21 -20.71 -29.73 5.53
C ILE A 21 -19.96 -29.90 6.85
N ALA A 22 -19.30 -31.04 7.06
CA ALA A 22 -18.54 -31.30 8.27
C ALA A 22 -17.40 -30.29 8.46
N PHE A 23 -16.59 -30.07 7.43
CA PHE A 23 -15.52 -29.06 7.48
C PHE A 23 -16.06 -27.64 7.63
N GLY A 24 -17.14 -27.29 6.92
CA GLY A 24 -17.79 -25.99 7.05
C GLY A 24 -18.30 -25.73 8.47
N ALA A 25 -18.92 -26.75 9.10
CA ALA A 25 -19.38 -26.66 10.47
C ALA A 25 -18.24 -26.55 11.47
N VAL A 26 -17.16 -27.34 11.32
CA VAL A 26 -15.99 -27.26 12.20
C VAL A 26 -15.31 -25.90 12.08
N LEU A 27 -15.06 -25.41 10.87
CA LEU A 27 -14.44 -24.10 10.63
C LEU A 27 -15.33 -22.95 11.13
N GLY A 28 -16.64 -23.03 10.87
CA GLY A 28 -17.60 -22.04 11.37
C GLY A 28 -17.64 -21.99 12.90
N LEU A 29 -17.66 -23.16 13.56
CA LEU A 29 -17.62 -23.23 15.03
C LEU A 29 -16.27 -22.69 15.58
N ALA A 30 -15.17 -23.05 14.93
CA ALA A 30 -13.84 -22.60 15.33
C ALA A 30 -13.70 -21.07 15.16
N SER A 31 -14.22 -20.48 14.08
CA SER A 31 -14.16 -19.04 13.83
C SER A 31 -14.90 -18.22 14.89
N VAL A 32 -16.01 -18.74 15.41
CA VAL A 32 -16.76 -18.09 16.49
C VAL A 32 -16.08 -18.29 17.84
N ARG A 33 -15.60 -19.52 18.11
CA ARG A 33 -15.07 -19.87 19.44
C ARG A 33 -13.63 -19.37 19.65
N LEU A 34 -12.85 -19.25 18.57
CA LEU A 34 -11.46 -18.78 18.60
C LEU A 34 -11.33 -17.32 18.15
N ARG A 35 -12.44 -16.59 18.12
CA ARG A 35 -12.41 -15.16 17.80
C ARG A 35 -11.60 -14.44 18.86
N VAL A 36 -10.47 -13.86 18.44
CA VAL A 36 -9.68 -12.95 19.28
C VAL A 36 -10.34 -11.58 19.18
N GLU A 37 -10.86 -11.08 20.28
CA GLU A 37 -11.31 -9.69 20.36
C GLU A 37 -10.06 -8.80 20.36
N GLY A 38 -9.90 -8.01 19.31
CA GLY A 38 -8.84 -7.00 19.23
C GLY A 38 -9.13 -5.87 20.22
N ASP A 39 -8.08 -5.21 20.70
CA ASP A 39 -8.23 -4.00 21.51
C ASP A 39 -8.83 -2.89 20.61
N PRO A 40 -10.01 -2.33 20.98
CA PRO A 40 -10.65 -1.28 20.19
C PRO A 40 -9.77 -0.04 20.03
N LEU A 41 -8.85 0.22 20.95
CA LEU A 41 -7.88 1.33 20.82
C LEU A 41 -6.88 1.06 19.71
N VAL A 42 -6.36 -0.17 19.60
CA VAL A 42 -5.48 -0.58 18.50
C VAL A 42 -6.16 -0.39 17.14
N ASP A 43 -7.44 -0.76 17.03
CA ASP A 43 -8.19 -0.61 15.79
C ASP A 43 -8.42 0.87 15.43
N GLN A 44 -8.61 1.75 16.40
CA GLN A 44 -8.72 3.19 16.18
C GLN A 44 -7.39 3.80 15.73
N ILE A 45 -6.28 3.45 16.38
CA ILE A 45 -4.94 3.89 16.00
C ILE A 45 -4.60 3.39 14.59
N ASP A 46 -4.83 2.10 14.30
CA ASP A 46 -4.55 1.50 13.00
C ASP A 46 -5.31 2.20 11.86
N ASN A 47 -6.57 2.59 12.08
CA ASN A 47 -7.37 3.33 11.11
C ASN A 47 -6.87 4.76 10.84
N LEU A 48 -6.14 5.39 11.77
CA LEU A 48 -5.53 6.70 11.58
C LEU A 48 -4.20 6.61 10.81
N LEU A 49 -3.55 5.45 10.81
CA LEU A 49 -2.30 5.24 10.09
C LEU A 49 -2.54 5.16 8.57
N PRO A 50 -1.57 5.58 7.73
CA PRO A 50 -1.74 5.68 6.27
C PRO A 50 -1.86 4.34 5.54
N GLN A 51 -1.76 3.23 6.24
CA GLN A 51 -1.88 1.85 5.71
C GLN A 51 -0.92 1.50 4.56
N THR A 52 0.20 2.21 4.46
CA THR A 52 1.23 1.97 3.42
C THR A 52 2.03 0.70 3.66
N GLN A 53 2.00 0.14 4.88
CA GLN A 53 2.74 -1.08 5.28
C GLN A 53 4.25 -0.99 4.99
N CYS A 54 4.83 0.22 4.97
CA CYS A 54 6.18 0.49 4.47
C CYS A 54 7.32 0.03 5.41
N GLY A 55 7.04 -0.17 6.71
CA GLY A 55 8.04 -0.61 7.69
C GLY A 55 9.05 0.46 8.13
N GLN A 56 9.00 1.71 7.65
CA GLN A 56 9.94 2.77 8.02
C GLN A 56 9.96 3.07 9.53
N CYS A 57 8.82 2.94 10.20
CA CYS A 57 8.71 3.08 11.67
C CYS A 57 9.44 1.98 12.48
N GLY A 58 10.09 1.01 11.82
CA GLY A 58 10.76 -0.13 12.43
C GLY A 58 9.84 -1.31 12.79
N TYR A 59 8.54 -1.21 12.50
CA TYR A 59 7.56 -2.28 12.73
C TYR A 59 7.18 -2.95 11.40
N PRO A 60 6.83 -4.25 11.42
CA PRO A 60 6.51 -5.00 10.20
C PRO A 60 5.11 -4.70 9.65
N GLY A 61 4.67 -3.44 9.72
CA GLY A 61 3.39 -2.96 9.22
C GLY A 61 2.67 -2.01 10.17
N CYS A 62 1.56 -1.42 9.72
CA CYS A 62 0.83 -0.41 10.49
C CYS A 62 0.18 -0.99 11.76
N ARG A 63 -0.44 -2.16 11.68
CA ARG A 63 -1.11 -2.78 12.85
C ARG A 63 -0.15 -3.14 14.00
N PRO A 64 1.05 -3.74 13.78
CA PRO A 64 2.05 -3.92 14.84
C PRO A 64 2.50 -2.61 15.48
N TYR A 65 2.65 -1.56 14.70
CA TYR A 65 2.96 -0.22 15.22
C TYR A 65 1.80 0.34 16.06
N ALA A 66 0.55 0.23 15.59
CA ALA A 66 -0.64 0.61 16.35
C ALA A 66 -0.73 -0.14 17.69
N THR A 67 -0.39 -1.42 17.71
CA THR A 67 -0.35 -2.24 18.93
C THR A 67 0.72 -1.74 19.90
N ALA A 68 1.91 -1.39 19.41
CA ALA A 68 2.99 -0.85 20.22
C ALA A 68 2.64 0.53 20.79
N ILE A 69 1.97 1.39 20.03
CA ILE A 69 1.47 2.69 20.54
C ILE A 69 0.44 2.47 21.64
N ALA A 70 -0.55 1.60 21.41
CA ALA A 70 -1.58 1.30 22.42
C ALA A 70 -1.00 0.70 23.70
N GLY A 71 0.08 -0.08 23.59
CA GLY A 71 0.82 -0.66 24.72
C GLY A 71 1.76 0.34 25.42
N GLY A 72 2.01 1.52 24.84
CA GLY A 72 3.01 2.48 25.33
C GLY A 72 4.46 2.09 25.05
N ASP A 73 4.68 1.14 24.14
CA ASP A 73 6.01 0.66 23.75
C ASP A 73 6.62 1.48 22.59
N ALA A 74 5.82 2.33 21.94
CA ALA A 74 6.25 3.17 20.83
C ALA A 74 5.66 4.56 20.91
N GLU A 75 6.48 5.55 20.52
CA GLU A 75 6.05 6.94 20.35
C GLU A 75 5.17 7.10 19.10
N ILE A 76 4.30 8.11 19.10
CA ILE A 76 3.33 8.39 18.03
C ILE A 76 3.95 9.01 16.76
N ASN A 77 5.21 9.41 16.81
CA ASN A 77 5.90 10.26 15.82
C ASN A 77 6.83 9.50 14.86
N ARG A 78 6.72 8.16 14.76
CA ARG A 78 7.63 7.32 13.95
C ARG A 78 7.11 7.00 12.55
N CYS A 79 6.05 7.65 12.07
CA CYS A 79 5.43 7.34 10.78
C CYS A 79 5.67 8.44 9.74
N PRO A 80 6.75 8.39 8.91
CA PRO A 80 7.02 9.40 7.90
C PRO A 80 5.91 9.55 6.85
N PRO A 81 5.32 8.44 6.31
CA PRO A 81 4.24 8.58 5.34
C PRO A 81 2.95 9.19 5.92
N GLY A 82 2.77 9.12 7.24
CA GLY A 82 1.65 9.75 7.91
C GLY A 82 1.85 11.25 8.15
N GLY A 83 3.10 11.66 8.24
CA GLY A 83 3.50 13.04 8.47
C GLY A 83 2.96 13.64 9.77
N GLN A 84 3.07 14.94 9.88
CA GLN A 84 2.63 15.68 11.08
C GLN A 84 1.11 15.61 11.30
N ALA A 85 0.33 15.44 10.23
CA ALA A 85 -1.14 15.32 10.34
C ALA A 85 -1.56 14.05 11.10
N THR A 86 -0.92 12.91 10.81
CA THR A 86 -1.20 11.66 11.53
C THR A 86 -0.78 11.76 12.99
N ILE A 87 0.36 12.39 13.30
CA ILE A 87 0.81 12.61 14.66
C ILE A 87 -0.21 13.42 15.45
N GLN A 88 -0.77 14.49 14.86
CA GLN A 88 -1.81 15.31 15.50
C GLN A 88 -3.07 14.50 15.80
N HIS A 89 -3.57 13.71 14.84
CA HIS A 89 -4.75 12.85 15.06
C HIS A 89 -4.51 11.78 16.13
N LEU A 90 -3.31 11.18 16.17
CA LEU A 90 -2.94 10.23 17.22
C LEU A 90 -2.83 10.89 18.59
N ALA A 91 -2.27 12.10 18.65
CA ALA A 91 -2.16 12.89 19.88
C ALA A 91 -3.56 13.26 20.43
N GLU A 92 -4.48 13.67 19.57
CA GLU A 92 -5.89 13.93 19.94
C GLU A 92 -6.60 12.66 20.44
N LEU A 93 -6.40 11.51 19.77
CA LEU A 93 -7.02 10.24 20.17
C LEU A 93 -6.52 9.77 21.55
N LEU A 94 -5.22 9.97 21.82
CA LEU A 94 -4.57 9.44 23.04
C LEU A 94 -4.50 10.48 24.16
N ASP A 95 -4.98 11.72 23.92
CA ASP A 95 -4.91 12.84 24.86
C ASP A 95 -3.47 13.15 25.33
N VAL A 96 -2.52 13.15 24.38
CA VAL A 96 -1.10 13.46 24.61
C VAL A 96 -0.67 14.66 23.78
N GLU A 97 0.46 15.28 24.16
CA GLU A 97 1.03 16.38 23.36
C GLU A 97 1.58 15.85 22.02
N PRO A 98 1.29 16.53 20.89
CA PRO A 98 1.85 16.16 19.60
C PRO A 98 3.37 16.38 19.60
N LEU A 99 4.11 15.38 19.10
CA LEU A 99 5.55 15.40 18.92
C LEU A 99 5.92 15.79 17.48
N ASP A 100 7.12 16.29 17.28
CA ASP A 100 7.68 16.44 15.94
C ASP A 100 8.03 15.06 15.37
N LEU A 101 7.97 14.92 14.04
CA LEU A 101 8.32 13.68 13.34
C LEU A 101 9.75 13.26 13.68
N ASP A 102 9.93 12.00 14.04
CA ASP A 102 11.24 11.46 14.38
C ASP A 102 12.11 11.29 13.11
N ALA A 103 13.16 12.10 13.04
CA ALA A 103 14.09 12.12 11.91
C ALA A 103 14.89 10.80 11.74
N GLU A 104 14.98 9.95 12.77
CA GLU A 104 15.66 8.66 12.67
C GLU A 104 14.89 7.69 11.76
N HIS A 105 13.58 7.84 11.67
CA HIS A 105 12.71 6.99 10.85
C HIS A 105 12.43 7.56 9.46
N GLY A 106 12.92 8.76 9.17
CA GLY A 106 12.79 9.42 7.88
C GLY A 106 12.08 10.77 7.96
N THR A 107 11.87 11.36 6.80
CA THR A 107 11.19 12.65 6.66
C THR A 107 9.90 12.49 5.86
N GLU A 108 8.96 13.40 6.09
CA GLU A 108 7.75 13.45 5.28
C GLU A 108 8.12 13.76 3.82
N ALA A 109 7.72 12.88 2.89
CA ALA A 109 7.99 13.05 1.48
C ALA A 109 6.91 13.91 0.82
N GLU A 110 7.29 15.06 0.28
CA GLU A 110 6.38 15.95 -0.48
C GLU A 110 5.84 15.28 -1.76
N VAL A 111 6.61 14.39 -2.37
CA VAL A 111 6.26 13.68 -3.61
C VAL A 111 6.46 12.20 -3.42
N LYS A 112 5.46 11.42 -3.82
CA LYS A 112 5.57 9.96 -3.82
C LYS A 112 6.71 9.54 -4.75
N THR A 113 7.65 8.75 -4.23
CA THR A 113 8.75 8.15 -5.01
C THR A 113 8.57 6.65 -5.13
N VAL A 114 9.22 6.04 -6.09
CA VAL A 114 9.34 4.57 -6.23
C VAL A 114 10.79 4.21 -6.51
N ALA A 115 11.19 3.05 -6.04
CA ALA A 115 12.51 2.53 -6.33
C ALA A 115 12.62 2.15 -7.81
N TYR A 116 13.75 2.47 -8.41
CA TYR A 116 14.13 2.05 -9.75
C TYR A 116 15.45 1.29 -9.68
N ILE A 117 15.47 0.07 -10.16
CA ILE A 117 16.67 -0.78 -10.20
C ILE A 117 17.24 -0.74 -11.61
N ARG A 118 18.51 -0.36 -11.73
CA ARG A 118 19.25 -0.44 -12.99
C ARG A 118 19.68 -1.88 -13.22
N GLU A 119 19.00 -2.53 -14.17
CA GLU A 119 19.18 -3.96 -14.46
C GLU A 119 20.58 -4.29 -14.96
N ASP A 120 21.21 -3.34 -15.67
CA ASP A 120 22.59 -3.44 -16.17
C ASP A 120 23.65 -3.48 -15.05
N LEU A 121 23.35 -2.91 -13.88
CA LEU A 121 24.23 -2.94 -12.70
C LEU A 121 23.86 -4.03 -11.71
N CYS A 122 22.67 -4.62 -11.84
CA CYS A 122 22.15 -5.58 -10.89
C CYS A 122 22.87 -6.93 -10.97
N ILE A 123 23.50 -7.35 -9.86
CA ILE A 123 24.21 -8.62 -9.75
C ILE A 123 23.34 -9.79 -9.25
N GLY A 124 22.07 -9.60 -9.03
CA GLY A 124 21.16 -10.67 -8.59
C GLY A 124 21.41 -11.16 -7.14
N CYS A 125 21.82 -10.27 -6.23
CA CYS A 125 22.18 -10.66 -4.85
C CYS A 125 20.99 -10.85 -3.90
N THR A 126 19.78 -10.55 -4.29
CA THR A 126 18.51 -10.68 -3.54
C THR A 126 18.38 -9.88 -2.25
N LYS A 127 19.34 -9.02 -1.90
CA LYS A 127 19.29 -8.25 -0.64
C LYS A 127 18.13 -7.27 -0.62
N CYS A 128 17.87 -6.58 -1.75
CA CYS A 128 16.74 -5.66 -1.89
C CYS A 128 15.37 -6.37 -1.81
N VAL A 129 15.27 -7.61 -2.36
CA VAL A 129 14.04 -8.41 -2.27
C VAL A 129 13.70 -8.71 -0.81
N ARG A 130 14.72 -9.12 -0.02
CA ARG A 130 14.52 -9.43 1.42
C ARG A 130 14.25 -8.19 2.28
N ALA A 131 14.67 -7.03 1.83
CA ALA A 131 14.47 -5.78 2.54
C ALA A 131 13.11 -5.14 2.23
N CYS A 132 12.42 -5.59 1.17
CA CYS A 132 11.15 -5.01 0.76
C CYS A 132 10.00 -5.55 1.62
N PRO A 133 9.33 -4.72 2.45
CA PRO A 133 8.26 -5.17 3.33
C PRO A 133 6.95 -5.49 2.60
N VAL A 134 6.80 -5.02 1.36
CA VAL A 134 5.59 -5.20 0.53
C VAL A 134 5.83 -6.09 -0.69
N ASP A 135 6.97 -6.80 -0.75
CA ASP A 135 7.35 -7.71 -1.83
C ASP A 135 7.23 -7.11 -3.25
N ALA A 136 7.45 -5.79 -3.37
CA ALA A 136 7.35 -5.07 -4.63
C ALA A 136 8.52 -5.31 -5.59
N ILE A 137 9.51 -6.13 -5.22
CA ILE A 137 10.71 -6.38 -6.03
C ILE A 137 10.71 -7.82 -6.53
N LEU A 138 10.67 -7.96 -7.87
CA LEU A 138 10.79 -9.24 -8.56
C LEU A 138 12.24 -9.55 -8.88
N GLY A 139 12.62 -10.81 -8.78
CA GLY A 139 13.94 -11.32 -9.13
C GLY A 139 14.31 -12.52 -8.27
N GLY A 140 15.45 -13.12 -8.60
CA GLY A 140 15.97 -14.29 -7.89
C GLY A 140 17.49 -14.27 -7.82
N PRO A 141 18.11 -15.26 -7.15
CA PRO A 141 19.57 -15.37 -7.09
C PRO A 141 20.17 -15.42 -8.50
N GLN A 142 21.15 -14.55 -8.76
CA GLN A 142 21.84 -14.42 -10.05
C GLN A 142 20.97 -13.95 -11.25
N PHE A 143 19.73 -13.50 -10.99
CA PHE A 143 18.89 -12.85 -11.99
C PHE A 143 18.74 -11.37 -11.65
N MET A 144 18.55 -10.54 -12.67
CA MET A 144 18.23 -9.13 -12.51
C MET A 144 16.97 -8.94 -11.69
N HIS A 145 16.96 -7.87 -10.89
CA HIS A 145 15.77 -7.49 -10.13
C HIS A 145 15.08 -6.32 -10.80
N THR A 146 13.75 -6.29 -10.71
CA THR A 146 12.94 -5.16 -11.17
C THR A 146 11.86 -4.83 -10.15
N VAL A 147 11.33 -3.61 -10.16
CA VAL A 147 10.36 -3.11 -9.19
C VAL A 147 8.97 -3.04 -9.82
N ILE A 148 7.99 -3.59 -9.14
CA ILE A 148 6.57 -3.39 -9.46
C ILE A 148 6.16 -2.02 -8.93
N LYS A 149 6.09 -1.01 -9.81
CA LYS A 149 5.84 0.38 -9.42
C LYS A 149 4.52 0.60 -8.69
N SER A 150 3.47 -0.18 -9.03
CA SER A 150 2.16 -0.10 -8.37
C SER A 150 2.20 -0.53 -6.91
N GLU A 151 3.05 -1.49 -6.58
CA GLU A 151 3.17 -2.06 -5.24
C GLU A 151 4.23 -1.35 -4.38
N CYS A 152 5.15 -0.60 -5.02
CA CYS A 152 6.22 0.09 -4.32
C CYS A 152 5.67 1.27 -3.50
N THR A 153 5.98 1.29 -2.21
CA THR A 153 5.56 2.33 -1.25
C THR A 153 6.51 3.52 -1.18
N GLY A 154 7.70 3.41 -1.81
CA GLY A 154 8.71 4.48 -1.78
C GLY A 154 9.49 4.60 -0.47
N CYS A 155 9.54 3.54 0.32
CA CYS A 155 10.15 3.53 1.66
C CYS A 155 11.68 3.54 1.68
N ASP A 156 12.37 3.44 0.54
CA ASP A 156 13.82 3.40 0.31
C ASP A 156 14.64 2.29 1.03
N LEU A 157 14.02 1.46 1.86
CA LEU A 157 14.67 0.38 2.61
C LEU A 157 15.47 -0.62 1.76
N CYS A 158 15.23 -0.65 0.46
CA CYS A 158 15.98 -1.49 -0.48
C CYS A 158 17.32 -0.86 -0.94
N VAL A 159 17.54 0.43 -0.72
CA VAL A 159 18.70 1.18 -1.21
C VAL A 159 19.95 0.82 -0.38
N GLU A 160 19.85 0.95 0.95
CA GLU A 160 20.97 0.72 1.87
C GLU A 160 21.60 -0.68 1.74
N PRO A 161 20.84 -1.79 1.72
CA PRO A 161 21.41 -3.13 1.64
C PRO A 161 22.01 -3.48 0.27
N CYS A 162 21.82 -2.64 -0.75
CA CYS A 162 22.36 -2.88 -2.08
C CYS A 162 23.89 -2.68 -2.09
N PRO A 163 24.70 -3.71 -2.45
CA PRO A 163 26.14 -3.60 -2.43
C PRO A 163 26.72 -2.83 -3.64
N ILE A 164 25.90 -2.54 -4.64
CA ILE A 164 26.31 -1.84 -5.84
C ILE A 164 25.85 -0.39 -5.78
N PRO A 165 26.79 0.57 -5.76
CA PRO A 165 26.45 1.99 -5.75
C PRO A 165 25.59 2.34 -6.96
N ASP A 166 24.64 3.23 -6.77
CA ASP A 166 23.73 3.76 -7.79
C ASP A 166 22.92 2.70 -8.58
N CYS A 167 22.91 1.44 -8.16
CA CYS A 167 22.09 0.40 -8.76
C CYS A 167 20.60 0.63 -8.47
N ILE A 168 20.26 1.13 -7.28
CA ILE A 168 18.89 1.46 -6.88
C ILE A 168 18.80 2.98 -6.66
N THR A 169 17.88 3.61 -7.34
CA THR A 169 17.60 5.04 -7.20
C THR A 169 16.12 5.27 -6.95
N MET A 170 15.80 6.25 -6.11
CA MET A 170 14.41 6.66 -5.90
C MET A 170 14.02 7.69 -6.97
N ILE A 171 12.99 7.38 -7.74
CA ILE A 171 12.47 8.28 -8.78
C ILE A 171 11.08 8.78 -8.37
N PRO A 172 10.77 10.08 -8.59
CA PRO A 172 9.43 10.59 -8.34
C PRO A 172 8.42 9.91 -9.27
N VAL A 173 7.28 9.54 -8.72
CA VAL A 173 6.16 9.08 -9.54
C VAL A 173 5.53 10.31 -10.18
N GLU A 174 5.50 10.34 -11.51
CA GLU A 174 4.69 11.33 -12.22
C GLU A 174 3.25 11.20 -11.71
N GLN A 175 2.76 12.27 -11.12
CA GLN A 175 1.46 12.26 -10.50
C GLN A 175 0.38 12.09 -11.58
N THR A 176 -0.76 11.59 -11.16
CA THR A 176 -1.87 11.15 -12.00
C THR A 176 -2.31 12.19 -13.05
N VAL A 177 -3.17 11.76 -13.99
CA VAL A 177 -3.82 12.57 -15.03
C VAL A 177 -4.29 13.97 -14.58
N LYS A 178 -4.54 14.18 -13.28
CA LYS A 178 -4.89 15.49 -12.69
C LYS A 178 -3.73 16.49 -12.68
N ASP A 179 -2.50 16.00 -12.64
CA ASP A 179 -1.30 16.85 -12.61
C ASP A 179 -0.59 16.89 -13.97
N TRP A 180 -1.11 16.15 -14.93
CA TRP A 180 -0.62 16.16 -16.28
C TRP A 180 -0.97 17.48 -16.96
N LYS A 181 -0.02 18.39 -16.97
CA LYS A 181 -0.10 19.64 -17.73
C LYS A 181 0.24 19.31 -19.17
N TRP A 182 -0.78 19.19 -20.01
CA TRP A 182 -0.57 19.24 -21.46
C TRP A 182 0.18 20.53 -21.79
N ALA A 183 1.26 20.41 -22.53
CA ALA A 183 1.82 21.57 -23.22
C ALA A 183 0.78 21.99 -24.27
N LEU A 184 -0.09 22.92 -23.91
CA LEU A 184 -1.05 23.48 -24.85
C LEU A 184 -0.29 24.12 -26.01
N PRO A 185 -0.73 23.92 -27.27
CA PRO A 185 -0.17 24.63 -28.40
C PRO A 185 -0.13 26.14 -28.10
N PRO A 186 0.94 26.83 -28.48
CA PRO A 186 1.16 28.25 -28.12
C PRO A 186 0.02 29.18 -28.50
N ASN A 187 -0.79 28.80 -29.50
CA ASN A 187 -2.00 29.54 -29.91
C ASN A 187 -3.24 29.29 -29.02
N THR A 188 -3.22 28.28 -28.17
CA THR A 188 -4.36 27.94 -27.31
C THR A 188 -4.27 28.64 -25.95
N GLN A 189 -3.07 29.01 -25.50
CA GLN A 189 -2.88 29.71 -24.23
C GLN A 189 -3.49 31.11 -24.22
N ASP A 190 -3.43 31.82 -25.35
CA ASP A 190 -4.04 33.15 -25.47
C ASP A 190 -5.58 33.07 -25.60
N ALA A 191 -6.08 32.04 -26.27
CA ALA A 191 -7.54 31.80 -26.41
C ALA A 191 -8.21 31.37 -25.09
N LEU A 192 -7.48 30.69 -24.19
CA LEU A 192 -8.03 30.28 -22.88
C LEU A 192 -7.96 31.38 -21.81
N ARG A 193 -7.14 32.40 -22.00
CA ARG A 193 -7.00 33.52 -21.05
C ARG A 193 -8.27 34.38 -20.98
N ASP A 194 -9.01 34.45 -22.07
CA ASP A 194 -10.21 35.28 -22.21
C ASP A 194 -11.54 34.53 -21.96
N LEU A 195 -11.45 33.18 -21.70
CA LEU A 195 -12.62 32.38 -21.37
C LEU A 195 -13.01 32.54 -19.90
N THR A 196 -14.24 32.98 -19.68
CA THR A 196 -14.83 32.98 -18.34
C THR A 196 -15.32 31.57 -17.97
N PRO A 197 -15.49 31.27 -16.66
CA PRO A 197 -16.03 29.97 -16.22
C PRO A 197 -17.38 29.62 -16.84
N GLU A 198 -18.17 30.64 -17.24
CA GLU A 198 -19.47 30.46 -17.87
C GLU A 198 -19.38 30.03 -19.33
N ASP A 199 -18.32 30.42 -20.04
CA ASP A 199 -18.08 30.04 -21.44
C ASP A 199 -17.70 28.54 -21.56
N ILE A 200 -17.06 27.99 -20.56
CA ILE A 200 -16.65 26.59 -20.53
C ILE A 200 -17.86 25.65 -20.35
N ILE A 201 -18.87 26.08 -19.63
CA ILE A 201 -20.06 25.25 -19.33
C ILE A 201 -21.03 25.19 -20.53
N THR A 202 -21.02 26.19 -21.42
CA THR A 202 -21.96 26.28 -22.55
C THR A 202 -21.52 25.47 -23.78
N THR A 203 -20.24 25.16 -23.94
CA THR A 203 -19.73 24.40 -25.09
C THR A 203 -20.07 22.91 -25.08
N ASP A 204 -20.41 22.33 -23.92
CA ASP A 204 -20.72 20.92 -23.80
C ASP A 204 -22.17 20.53 -24.19
N ARG A 205 -23.03 21.54 -24.46
CA ARG A 205 -24.44 21.32 -24.84
C ARG A 205 -24.74 21.37 -26.36
N SER A 206 -23.83 21.84 -27.18
CA SER A 206 -24.08 22.02 -28.62
C SER A 206 -23.52 20.90 -29.53
N SER A 207 -22.81 19.91 -28.97
CA SER A 207 -22.25 18.78 -29.72
C SER A 207 -23.06 17.47 -29.59
N ALA A 208 -24.24 17.50 -28.97
CA ALA A 208 -25.15 16.37 -28.81
C ALA A 208 -26.52 16.58 -29.49
N ALA A 209 -26.52 17.09 -30.72
CA ALA A 209 -27.71 17.14 -31.57
C ALA A 209 -27.41 16.52 -32.95
#